data_e98afa261f6473cf2c3223cdff17d54c
#
_entry.id   e98afa261f6473cf2c3223cdff17d54c
#
_cell.length_a   1.000
_cell.length_b   1.000
_cell.length_c   1.000
_cell.angle_alpha   90.00
_cell.angle_beta   90.00
_cell.angle_gamma   90.00
#
_symmetry.space_group_name_H-M   'P 1'
#
loop_
_entity.id
_entity.type
_entity.pdbx_description
1 polymer ?
#
loop_
_entity_poly.entity_id
_entity_poly.type
_entity_poly.pdbx_seq_one_letter_code
_entity_poly.pdbx_strand_id
1 'polypeptide(L)'
;MVALSARPDYITAMDTKITAQRLEALGNETRLEIYRILVRAGHDGLAVGELQRRTGVARSTLSHHLHKLIAVGLVYQERQATTLYCHADYLAMDETICFLARECCADVDGCVAAITAAA
;
A
#
# COMPACT_ATOMS: atom_id res chain seq x y z
N MET A 1 18.75 -2.14 -9.51
CA MET A 1 19.30 -2.18 -8.19
C MET A 1 20.43 -1.26 -8.03
N VAL A 2 21.45 -1.41 -8.85
CA VAL A 2 22.60 -0.53 -8.77
C VAL A 2 22.20 0.93 -8.94
N ALA A 3 21.26 1.19 -9.81
CA ALA A 3 20.83 2.56 -10.08
C ALA A 3 20.28 3.25 -8.84
N LEU A 4 19.74 2.49 -7.90
CA LEU A 4 19.20 3.07 -6.69
C LEU A 4 20.27 3.65 -5.79
N SER A 5 21.45 3.05 -5.78
CA SER A 5 22.51 3.55 -4.94
C SER A 5 23.21 4.76 -5.56
N ALA A 6 22.97 5.04 -6.84
CA ALA A 6 23.66 6.13 -7.50
C ALA A 6 23.17 7.51 -7.07
N ARG A 7 21.96 7.60 -6.50
CA ARG A 7 21.42 8.89 -6.06
C ARG A 7 20.68 8.72 -4.72
N PRO A 8 21.44 8.41 -3.68
CA PRO A 8 20.80 8.07 -2.40
C PRO A 8 20.00 9.23 -1.80
N ASP A 9 20.50 10.45 -1.89
CA ASP A 9 19.82 11.56 -1.25
C ASP A 9 18.49 11.88 -1.91
N TYR A 10 18.47 11.91 -3.24
CA TYR A 10 17.26 12.22 -3.97
C TYR A 10 16.22 11.13 -3.78
N ILE A 11 16.63 9.89 -3.91
CA ILE A 11 15.71 8.76 -3.81
C ILE A 11 15.15 8.66 -2.40
N THR A 12 15.99 8.90 -1.40
CA THR A 12 15.53 8.85 -0.01
C THR A 12 14.48 9.90 0.28
N ALA A 13 14.68 11.12 -0.23
CA ALA A 13 13.73 12.19 -0.01
C ALA A 13 12.38 11.88 -0.66
N MET A 14 12.40 11.38 -1.90
CA MET A 14 11.18 11.01 -2.58
C MET A 14 10.48 9.86 -1.88
N ASP A 15 11.26 8.86 -1.47
CA ASP A 15 10.70 7.72 -0.78
C ASP A 15 10.06 8.11 0.53
N THR A 16 10.68 9.01 1.28
CA THR A 16 10.13 9.46 2.55
C THR A 16 8.78 10.15 2.34
N LYS A 17 8.71 11.05 1.37
CA LYS A 17 7.48 11.78 1.10
C LYS A 17 6.36 10.83 0.67
N ILE A 18 6.65 9.97 -0.28
CA ILE A 18 5.67 9.02 -0.79
C ILE A 18 5.24 8.06 0.30
N THR A 19 6.19 7.55 1.06
CA THR A 19 5.87 6.62 2.13
C THR A 19 5.00 7.27 3.19
N ALA A 20 5.32 8.51 3.56
CA ALA A 20 4.52 9.23 4.54
C ALA A 20 3.09 9.40 4.07
N GLN A 21 2.90 9.72 2.80
CA GLN A 21 1.57 9.87 2.24
C GLN A 21 0.80 8.54 2.24
N ARG A 22 1.49 7.46 1.94
CA ARG A 22 0.87 6.13 1.96
C ARG A 22 0.49 5.73 3.38
N LEU A 23 1.36 6.00 4.34
CA LEU A 23 1.05 5.68 5.72
C LEU A 23 -0.10 6.52 6.26
N GLU A 24 -0.18 7.78 5.82
CA GLU A 24 -1.30 8.62 6.21
C GLU A 24 -2.62 8.05 5.66
N ALA A 25 -2.59 7.60 4.42
CA ALA A 25 -3.79 7.00 3.84
C ALA A 25 -4.21 5.75 4.59
N LEU A 26 -3.24 4.95 5.04
CA LEU A 26 -3.52 3.74 5.80
C LEU A 26 -3.80 4.01 7.27
N GLY A 27 -3.57 5.22 7.73
CA GLY A 27 -3.74 5.57 9.13
C GLY A 27 -5.16 5.81 9.57
N ASN A 28 -6.12 5.38 8.80
CA ASN A 28 -7.53 5.44 9.12
C ASN A 28 -8.04 4.01 9.24
N GLU A 29 -8.75 3.72 10.32
CA GLU A 29 -9.15 2.35 10.61
C GLU A 29 -9.94 1.72 9.48
N THR A 30 -10.92 2.45 8.94
CA THR A 30 -11.75 1.92 7.87
C THR A 30 -10.93 1.70 6.59
N ARG A 31 -10.07 2.65 6.25
CA ARG A 31 -9.24 2.49 5.06
C ARG A 31 -8.27 1.33 5.20
N LEU A 32 -7.73 1.15 6.40
CA LEU A 32 -6.83 0.03 6.61
C LEU A 32 -7.55 -1.29 6.43
N GLU A 33 -8.78 -1.40 6.93
CA GLU A 33 -9.56 -2.61 6.74
C GLU A 33 -9.87 -2.86 5.27
N ILE A 34 -10.26 -1.81 4.56
CA ILE A 34 -10.52 -1.93 3.13
C ILE A 34 -9.28 -2.43 2.42
N TYR A 35 -8.14 -1.84 2.73
CA TYR A 35 -6.91 -2.22 2.08
C TYR A 35 -6.53 -3.68 2.35
N ARG A 36 -6.69 -4.12 3.60
CA ARG A 36 -6.37 -5.50 3.94
C ARG A 36 -7.27 -6.49 3.22
N ILE A 37 -8.52 -6.14 3.02
CA ILE A 37 -9.42 -7.00 2.24
C ILE A 37 -8.91 -7.12 0.82
N LEU A 38 -8.50 -6.02 0.22
CA LEU A 38 -7.96 -6.05 -1.14
C LEU A 38 -6.65 -6.81 -1.23
N VAL A 39 -5.81 -6.68 -0.21
CA VAL A 39 -4.55 -7.43 -0.17
C VAL A 39 -4.84 -8.93 -0.15
N ARG A 40 -5.85 -9.34 0.59
CA ARG A 40 -6.21 -10.75 0.66
C ARG A 40 -6.83 -11.28 -0.61
N ALA A 41 -7.42 -10.39 -1.40
CA ALA A 41 -8.15 -10.82 -2.60
C ALA A 41 -7.25 -11.35 -3.71
N GLY A 42 -5.97 -10.96 -3.71
CA GLY A 42 -5.06 -11.41 -4.73
C GLY A 42 -5.17 -10.61 -6.01
N HIS A 43 -4.57 -11.11 -7.05
CA HIS A 43 -4.46 -10.36 -8.30
C HIS A 43 -5.77 -10.16 -9.02
N ASP A 44 -6.77 -10.98 -8.75
CA ASP A 44 -8.08 -10.83 -9.39
C ASP A 44 -8.83 -9.62 -8.86
N GLY A 45 -8.48 -9.13 -7.69
CA GLY A 45 -9.14 -7.99 -7.09
C GLY A 45 -10.56 -8.31 -6.64
N LEU A 46 -11.29 -7.25 -6.33
CA LEU A 46 -12.69 -7.37 -5.91
C LEU A 46 -13.51 -6.29 -6.58
N ALA A 47 -14.72 -6.68 -7.01
CA ALA A 47 -15.68 -5.71 -7.49
C ALA A 47 -16.04 -4.74 -6.36
N VAL A 48 -16.30 -3.49 -6.71
CA VAL A 48 -16.67 -2.47 -5.72
C VAL A 48 -17.89 -2.92 -4.91
N GLY A 49 -18.87 -3.54 -5.57
CA GLY A 49 -20.05 -4.02 -4.87
C GLY A 49 -19.74 -5.08 -3.84
N GLU A 50 -18.82 -5.97 -4.15
CA GLU A 50 -18.42 -7.01 -3.20
C GLU A 50 -17.66 -6.39 -2.02
N LEU A 51 -16.81 -5.42 -2.31
CA LEU A 51 -16.09 -4.73 -1.26
C LEU A 51 -17.05 -4.00 -0.34
N GLN A 52 -18.08 -3.35 -0.91
CA GLN A 52 -19.10 -2.71 -0.11
C GLN A 52 -19.83 -3.70 0.79
N ARG A 53 -20.17 -4.86 0.23
CA ARG A 53 -20.87 -5.88 1.00
C ARG A 53 -20.02 -6.35 2.18
N ARG A 54 -18.73 -6.57 1.95
CA ARG A 54 -17.86 -7.09 3.01
C ARG A 54 -17.58 -6.07 4.10
N THR A 55 -17.51 -4.80 3.73
CA THR A 55 -17.19 -3.76 4.72
C THR A 55 -18.42 -3.18 5.40
N GLY A 56 -19.57 -3.27 4.74
CA GLY A 56 -20.77 -2.64 5.26
C GLY A 56 -20.75 -1.13 5.17
N VAL A 57 -19.79 -0.57 4.47
CA VAL A 57 -19.64 0.88 4.36
C VAL A 57 -20.53 1.41 3.25
N ALA A 58 -21.14 2.57 3.47
CA ALA A 58 -21.98 3.19 2.45
C ALA A 58 -21.18 3.47 1.19
N ARG A 59 -21.84 3.38 0.02
CA ARG A 59 -21.17 3.48 -1.26
C ARG A 59 -20.36 4.76 -1.40
N SER A 60 -20.92 5.89 -1.01
CA SER A 60 -20.21 7.16 -1.14
C SER A 60 -19.01 7.24 -0.22
N THR A 61 -19.14 6.70 0.98
CA THR A 61 -18.04 6.68 1.93
C THR A 61 -16.94 5.75 1.42
N LEU A 62 -17.32 4.60 0.89
CA LEU A 62 -16.35 3.66 0.32
C LEU A 62 -15.59 4.31 -0.83
N SER A 63 -16.30 5.00 -1.73
CA SER A 63 -15.65 5.68 -2.83
C SER A 63 -14.64 6.71 -2.34
N HIS A 64 -14.99 7.44 -1.29
CA HIS A 64 -14.09 8.43 -0.72
C HIS A 64 -12.80 7.77 -0.20
N HIS A 65 -12.96 6.67 0.51
CA HIS A 65 -11.79 5.95 1.04
C HIS A 65 -10.94 5.36 -0.08
N LEU A 66 -11.60 4.80 -1.11
CA LEU A 66 -10.87 4.25 -2.25
C LEU A 66 -10.09 5.34 -2.98
N HIS A 67 -10.70 6.52 -3.14
CA HIS A 67 -10.00 7.63 -3.77
C HIS A 67 -8.71 7.99 -3.04
N LYS A 68 -8.73 7.99 -1.73
CA LYS A 68 -7.53 8.30 -0.97
C LYS A 68 -6.45 7.26 -1.14
N LEU A 69 -6.82 6.00 -1.21
CA LEU A 69 -5.84 4.93 -1.44
C LEU A 69 -5.29 4.97 -2.87
N ILE A 70 -6.15 5.29 -3.83
CA ILE A 70 -5.71 5.40 -5.22
C ILE A 70 -4.77 6.58 -5.39
N ALA A 71 -5.05 7.69 -4.72
CA ALA A 71 -4.23 8.89 -4.86
C ALA A 71 -2.79 8.68 -4.44
N VAL A 72 -2.53 7.75 -3.53
CA VAL A 72 -1.16 7.46 -3.09
C VAL A 72 -0.59 6.21 -3.74
N GLY A 73 -1.32 5.62 -4.69
CA GLY A 73 -0.82 4.50 -5.46
C GLY A 73 -0.91 3.15 -4.79
N LEU A 74 -1.65 3.03 -3.68
CA LEU A 74 -1.79 1.74 -2.99
C LEU A 74 -2.87 0.87 -3.60
N VAL A 75 -3.81 1.46 -4.31
CA VAL A 75 -4.93 0.77 -4.93
C VAL A 75 -5.09 1.29 -6.35
N TYR A 76 -5.48 0.43 -7.26
CA TYR A 76 -5.89 0.86 -8.59
C TYR A 76 -7.17 0.14 -8.98
N GLN A 77 -7.84 0.67 -9.98
CA GLN A 77 -9.11 0.11 -10.43
C GLN A 77 -9.05 -0.23 -11.90
N GLU A 78 -9.75 -1.29 -12.27
CA GLU A 78 -9.90 -1.70 -13.65
C GLU A 78 -11.36 -1.97 -13.93
N ARG A 79 -11.82 -1.52 -15.10
CA ARG A 79 -13.17 -1.78 -15.52
C ARG A 79 -13.18 -3.00 -16.44
N GLN A 80 -14.02 -3.96 -16.11
CA GLN A 80 -14.25 -5.13 -16.97
C GLN A 80 -15.74 -5.18 -17.27
N ALA A 81 -16.10 -4.91 -18.53
CA ALA A 81 -17.50 -4.75 -18.92
C ALA A 81 -18.12 -3.62 -18.08
N THR A 82 -19.15 -3.92 -17.32
CA THR A 82 -19.81 -2.90 -16.51
C THR A 82 -19.36 -2.91 -15.06
N THR A 83 -18.42 -3.79 -14.72
CA THR A 83 -17.98 -3.95 -13.34
C THR A 83 -16.64 -3.29 -13.12
N LEU A 84 -16.54 -2.56 -12.01
CA LEU A 84 -15.30 -1.90 -11.61
C LEU A 84 -14.65 -2.75 -10.53
N TYR A 85 -13.43 -3.19 -10.81
CA TYR A 85 -12.66 -4.02 -9.88
C TYR A 85 -11.57 -3.20 -9.23
N CYS A 86 -11.40 -3.42 -7.93
CA CYS A 86 -10.36 -2.76 -7.15
C CYS A 86 -9.26 -3.75 -6.85
N HIS A 87 -8.02 -3.29 -6.95
CA HIS A 87 -6.84 -4.13 -6.74
C HIS A 87 -5.87 -3.44 -5.80
N ALA A 88 -5.31 -4.19 -4.87
CA ALA A 88 -4.17 -3.68 -4.13
C ALA A 88 -2.96 -3.66 -5.05
N ASP A 89 -2.19 -2.59 -5.00
CA ASP A 89 -0.94 -2.54 -5.73
C ASP A 89 0.13 -3.14 -4.85
N TYR A 90 0.46 -4.41 -5.12
CA TYR A 90 1.37 -5.14 -4.25
C TYR A 90 2.79 -4.61 -4.28
N LEU A 91 3.18 -4.04 -5.43
CA LEU A 91 4.51 -3.42 -5.51
C LEU A 91 4.59 -2.21 -4.59
N ALA A 92 3.54 -1.38 -4.59
CA ALA A 92 3.50 -0.21 -3.71
C ALA A 92 3.49 -0.63 -2.24
N MET A 93 2.78 -1.70 -1.92
CA MET A 93 2.77 -2.22 -0.56
C MET A 93 4.16 -2.66 -0.14
N ASP A 94 4.80 -3.41 -1.02
CA ASP A 94 6.13 -3.92 -0.75
C ASP A 94 7.14 -2.78 -0.57
N GLU A 95 7.05 -1.77 -1.41
CA GLU A 95 7.91 -0.59 -1.30
C GLU A 95 7.75 0.09 0.05
N THR A 96 6.51 0.21 0.51
CA THR A 96 6.23 0.87 1.77
C THR A 96 6.82 0.10 2.95
N ILE A 97 6.59 -1.21 2.95
CA ILE A 97 7.11 -2.06 4.01
C ILE A 97 8.64 -2.07 4.00
N CYS A 98 9.22 -2.21 2.81
CA CYS A 98 10.67 -2.27 2.69
C CYS A 98 11.32 -0.96 3.09
N PHE A 99 10.68 0.17 2.79
CA PHE A 99 11.23 1.45 3.20
C PHE A 99 11.35 1.54 4.71
N LEU A 100 10.32 1.08 5.42
CA LEU A 100 10.35 1.13 6.88
C LEU A 100 11.41 0.21 7.47
N ALA A 101 11.65 -0.93 6.82
CA ALA A 101 12.55 -1.94 7.36
C ALA A 101 13.98 -1.83 6.85
N ARG A 102 14.18 -1.10 5.78
CA ARG A 102 15.42 -1.13 4.99
C ARG A 102 16.68 -0.85 5.78
N GLU A 103 16.60 0.03 6.76
CA GLU A 103 17.76 0.37 7.56
C GLU A 103 17.61 -0.10 9.00
N CYS A 104 16.88 -1.17 9.18
CA CYS A 104 16.65 -1.68 10.52
C CYS A 104 17.97 -1.94 11.22
N CYS A 105 18.19 -1.26 12.36
CA CYS A 105 19.37 -1.39 13.19
C CYS A 105 20.68 -1.05 12.48
N ALA A 106 20.61 -0.23 11.44
CA ALA A 106 21.80 0.09 10.66
C ALA A 106 22.87 0.78 11.50
N ASP A 107 22.48 1.49 12.55
CA ASP A 107 23.41 2.18 13.41
C ASP A 107 23.97 1.32 14.53
N VAL A 108 23.60 0.05 14.59
CA VAL A 108 24.02 -0.87 15.64
C VAL A 108 24.59 -2.12 15.02
N ASP A 109 25.82 -2.46 15.38
CA ASP A 109 26.47 -3.63 14.86
C ASP A 109 25.73 -4.91 15.24
N GLY A 110 25.61 -5.81 14.30
CA GLY A 110 25.08 -7.14 14.57
C GLY A 110 23.58 -7.21 14.66
N CYS A 111 22.88 -6.12 14.56
CA CYS A 111 21.43 -6.14 14.61
C CYS A 111 20.93 -6.21 13.17
N VAL A 112 20.57 -7.37 12.72
CA VAL A 112 20.30 -7.56 11.32
C VAL A 112 19.00 -8.24 11.07
N ALA A 113 18.22 -7.65 10.21
CA ALA A 113 17.31 -8.40 9.37
C ALA A 113 16.34 -9.33 10.06
N ALA A 114 16.00 -9.07 11.31
CA ALA A 114 14.97 -9.87 11.97
C ALA A 114 13.66 -9.71 11.21
N ILE A 115 13.39 -8.52 10.70
CA ILE A 115 12.19 -8.26 9.93
C ILE A 115 12.23 -8.99 8.61
N THR A 116 13.39 -8.98 7.97
CA THR A 116 13.55 -9.68 6.70
C THR A 116 13.36 -11.18 6.89
N ALA A 117 13.87 -11.71 7.99
CA ALA A 117 13.73 -13.13 8.28
C ALA A 117 12.26 -13.49 8.50
N ALA A 118 11.48 -12.58 9.07
CA ALA A 118 10.08 -12.83 9.32
C ALA A 118 9.25 -12.75 8.06
N ALA A 119 9.75 -12.02 7.09
CA ALA A 119 9.02 -11.87 5.84
C ALA A 119 9.17 -13.11 4.99
#